data_3a5b1aefa150f630fc50cbeec2066e65
#
_entry.id   3a5b1aefa150f630fc50cbeec2066e65
#
_cell.length_a   1.000
_cell.length_b   1.000
_cell.length_c   1.000
_cell.angle_alpha   90.00
_cell.angle_beta   90.00
_cell.angle_gamma   90.00
#
_symmetry.space_group_name_H-M   'P 1'
#
loop_
_entity.id
_entity.type
_entity.pdbx_description
1 polymer ?
#
loop_
_entity_poly.entity_id
_entity_poly.type
_entity_poly.pdbx_seq_one_letter_code
_entity_poly.pdbx_strand_id
1 'polypeptide(L)'
;MIDRELLEIVSDRVFAARSSDTLFNPYRDFNPELDRPDAADIRRSNLLHYLAACSQEPDVLLIAEAPGPHGCRFSGVPFTSEEQLLSGALPFSGGQSSLGHVPKSEYSSRIVWGLLAEHFSRVVIWSTVPLHPHKPNSPMSIRTPSVSEIREWSELITAFKRSFQPRKVAAVGRVAERACGLHGIACTYIRHPSQGGANAFRDGMTRLLSRVG
;
A
#
# COMPACT_ATOMS: atom_id res chain seq x y z
N MET A 1 18.28 -3.67 -6.01
CA MET A 1 17.95 -2.57 -6.97
C MET A 1 16.56 -2.87 -7.49
N ILE A 2 15.64 -1.89 -7.56
CA ILE A 2 14.27 -2.14 -8.08
C ILE A 2 14.36 -2.56 -9.54
N ASP A 3 13.54 -3.54 -9.94
CA ASP A 3 13.40 -3.96 -11.32
C ASP A 3 12.96 -2.77 -12.20
N ARG A 4 13.66 -2.55 -13.32
CA ARG A 4 13.42 -1.44 -14.23
C ARG A 4 12.02 -1.51 -14.85
N GLU A 5 11.58 -2.71 -15.25
CA GLU A 5 10.25 -2.92 -15.83
C GLU A 5 9.14 -2.54 -14.85
N LEU A 6 9.29 -2.92 -13.56
CA LEU A 6 8.34 -2.54 -12.52
C LEU A 6 8.30 -1.03 -12.32
N LEU A 7 9.45 -0.35 -12.33
CA LEU A 7 9.50 1.12 -12.22
C LEU A 7 8.80 1.81 -13.39
N GLU A 8 9.01 1.33 -14.61
CA GLU A 8 8.34 1.85 -15.82
C GLU A 8 6.81 1.67 -15.70
N ILE A 9 6.34 0.48 -15.30
CA ILE A 9 4.91 0.22 -15.10
C ILE A 9 4.32 1.13 -14.01
N VAL A 10 4.99 1.29 -12.87
CA VAL A 10 4.52 2.17 -11.78
C VAL A 10 4.49 3.62 -12.24
N SER A 11 5.50 4.07 -12.97
CA SER A 11 5.56 5.44 -13.52
C SER A 11 4.42 5.70 -14.50
N ASP A 12 4.28 4.84 -15.51
CA ASP A 12 3.37 5.04 -16.63
C ASP A 12 1.90 4.81 -16.25
N ARG A 13 1.65 3.88 -15.33
CA ARG A 13 0.29 3.52 -14.93
C ARG A 13 -0.16 4.25 -13.66
N VAL A 14 0.67 4.26 -12.61
CA VAL A 14 0.26 4.79 -11.30
C VAL A 14 0.53 6.29 -11.22
N PHE A 15 1.76 6.74 -11.51
CA PHE A 15 2.09 8.15 -11.36
C PHE A 15 1.41 9.03 -12.41
N ALA A 16 1.20 8.52 -13.62
CA ALA A 16 0.56 9.26 -14.72
C ALA A 16 -0.98 9.27 -14.64
N ALA A 17 -1.61 8.37 -13.89
CA ALA A 17 -3.07 8.27 -13.82
C ALA A 17 -3.72 9.55 -13.29
N ARG A 18 -4.87 9.92 -13.86
CA ARG A 18 -5.64 11.10 -13.41
C ARG A 18 -6.56 10.74 -12.26
N SER A 19 -6.73 11.68 -11.33
CA SER A 19 -7.80 11.61 -10.34
C SER A 19 -9.17 11.74 -11.00
N SER A 20 -10.19 11.23 -10.34
CA SER A 20 -11.60 11.44 -10.65
C SER A 20 -12.33 11.99 -9.42
N ASP A 21 -13.64 12.24 -9.53
CA ASP A 21 -14.48 12.75 -8.43
C ASP A 21 -14.52 11.81 -7.21
N THR A 22 -14.08 10.56 -7.37
CA THR A 22 -14.16 9.52 -6.33
C THR A 22 -12.89 8.69 -6.18
N LEU A 23 -11.85 9.02 -6.92
CA LEU A 23 -10.57 8.30 -6.88
C LEU A 23 -9.42 9.31 -6.99
N PHE A 24 -8.74 9.59 -5.90
CA PHE A 24 -7.65 10.55 -5.84
C PHE A 24 -6.30 9.87 -6.07
N ASN A 25 -5.50 10.40 -6.99
CA ASN A 25 -4.13 9.92 -7.20
C ASN A 25 -3.14 10.67 -6.28
N PRO A 26 -2.65 10.05 -5.21
CA PRO A 26 -1.73 10.71 -4.29
C PRO A 26 -0.34 10.96 -4.90
N TYR A 27 0.01 10.28 -5.97
CA TYR A 27 1.33 10.41 -6.63
C TYR A 27 1.38 11.46 -7.74
N ARG A 28 0.23 12.03 -8.10
CA ARG A 28 0.12 13.03 -9.15
C ARG A 28 -0.45 14.33 -8.67
N ASP A 29 -1.49 14.25 -7.86
CA ASP A 29 -2.30 15.39 -7.51
C ASP A 29 -2.12 15.74 -6.02
N PHE A 30 -2.48 16.98 -5.65
CA PHE A 30 -2.51 17.43 -4.27
C PHE A 30 -3.81 18.19 -3.99
N ASN A 31 -4.25 18.18 -2.73
CA ASN A 31 -5.38 18.97 -2.26
C ASN A 31 -4.81 20.15 -1.45
N PRO A 32 -4.99 21.40 -1.89
CA PRO A 32 -4.35 22.57 -1.25
C PRO A 32 -4.81 22.81 0.21
N GLU A 33 -5.94 22.23 0.64
CA GLU A 33 -6.42 22.31 2.02
C GLU A 33 -5.78 21.26 2.95
N LEU A 34 -5.23 20.19 2.39
CA LEU A 34 -4.74 19.03 3.13
C LEU A 34 -3.25 18.76 2.94
N ASP A 35 -2.72 19.14 1.79
CA ASP A 35 -1.42 18.71 1.28
C ASP A 35 -0.48 19.90 1.06
N ARG A 36 0.81 19.65 1.20
CA ARG A 36 1.86 20.56 0.76
C ARG A 36 1.85 20.67 -0.77
N PRO A 37 2.31 21.80 -1.35
CA PRO A 37 2.38 21.97 -2.81
C PRO A 37 3.23 20.90 -3.52
N ASP A 38 4.26 20.38 -2.85
CA ASP A 38 5.19 19.35 -3.31
C ASP A 38 4.78 17.92 -2.91
N ALA A 39 3.55 17.75 -2.40
CA ALA A 39 3.08 16.49 -1.81
C ALA A 39 3.15 15.29 -2.76
N ALA A 40 2.86 15.48 -4.04
CA ALA A 40 2.92 14.41 -5.03
C ALA A 40 4.36 13.89 -5.21
N ASP A 41 5.34 14.79 -5.26
CA ASP A 41 6.76 14.44 -5.37
C ASP A 41 7.26 13.73 -4.12
N ILE A 42 6.86 14.21 -2.94
CA ILE A 42 7.18 13.56 -1.67
C ILE A 42 6.65 12.12 -1.65
N ARG A 43 5.39 11.90 -2.05
CA ARG A 43 4.76 10.56 -2.04
C ARG A 43 5.40 9.61 -3.04
N ARG A 44 5.78 10.10 -4.23
CA ARG A 44 6.57 9.32 -5.20
C ARG A 44 7.92 8.93 -4.61
N SER A 45 8.64 9.90 -4.03
CA SER A 45 9.92 9.65 -3.38
C SER A 45 9.79 8.62 -2.25
N ASN A 46 8.78 8.74 -1.38
CA ASN A 46 8.51 7.80 -0.30
C ASN A 46 8.29 6.37 -0.83
N LEU A 47 7.46 6.22 -1.88
CA LEU A 47 7.21 4.91 -2.50
C LEU A 47 8.49 4.32 -3.10
N LEU A 48 9.26 5.13 -3.81
CA LEU A 48 10.52 4.67 -4.42
C LEU A 48 11.56 4.27 -3.37
N HIS A 49 11.68 5.01 -2.26
CA HIS A 49 12.54 4.64 -1.13
C HIS A 49 12.10 3.32 -0.49
N TYR A 50 10.79 3.15 -0.27
CA TYR A 50 10.22 1.89 0.23
C TYR A 50 10.56 0.71 -0.69
N LEU A 51 10.27 0.84 -1.99
CA LEU A 51 10.54 -0.23 -2.96
C LEU A 51 12.03 -0.55 -3.09
N ALA A 52 12.90 0.48 -3.00
CA ALA A 52 14.35 0.30 -3.02
C ALA A 52 14.88 -0.44 -1.78
N ALA A 53 14.22 -0.26 -0.64
CA ALA A 53 14.56 -0.93 0.61
C ALA A 53 14.06 -2.38 0.70
N CYS A 54 13.03 -2.75 -0.08
CA CYS A 54 12.47 -4.11 -0.09
C CYS A 54 13.49 -5.14 -0.58
N SER A 55 13.45 -6.34 0.00
CA SER A 55 14.17 -7.52 -0.52
C SER A 55 13.74 -7.82 -1.96
N GLN A 56 14.67 -8.26 -2.79
CA GLN A 56 14.36 -8.67 -4.17
C GLN A 56 13.70 -10.06 -4.23
N GLU A 57 13.87 -10.87 -3.19
CA GLU A 57 13.28 -12.20 -3.05
C GLU A 57 12.55 -12.31 -1.70
N PRO A 58 11.43 -11.60 -1.51
CA PRO A 58 10.67 -11.68 -0.25
C PRO A 58 9.95 -13.03 -0.18
N ASP A 59 9.70 -13.51 1.03
CA ASP A 59 8.86 -14.69 1.23
C ASP A 59 7.40 -14.44 0.82
N VAL A 60 6.90 -13.23 1.09
CA VAL A 60 5.49 -12.88 0.94
C VAL A 60 5.30 -11.58 0.17
N LEU A 61 4.45 -11.60 -0.85
CA LEU A 61 3.81 -10.40 -1.39
C LEU A 61 2.46 -10.21 -0.70
N LEU A 62 2.33 -9.17 0.11
CA LEU A 62 1.13 -8.82 0.84
C LEU A 62 0.30 -7.80 0.05
N ILE A 63 -0.91 -8.17 -0.35
CA ILE A 63 -1.80 -7.30 -1.12
C ILE A 63 -2.81 -6.63 -0.19
N ALA A 64 -2.76 -5.30 -0.13
CA ALA A 64 -3.72 -4.44 0.55
C ALA A 64 -4.91 -4.09 -0.36
N GLU A 65 -5.93 -3.44 0.19
CA GLU A 65 -7.10 -2.98 -0.56
C GLU A 65 -6.77 -1.72 -1.39
N ALA A 66 -6.59 -0.59 -0.71
CA ALA A 66 -6.35 0.73 -1.30
C ALA A 66 -5.79 1.71 -0.24
N PRO A 67 -5.26 2.88 -0.64
CA PRO A 67 -4.81 3.92 0.28
C PRO A 67 -5.90 4.39 1.24
N GLY A 68 -5.67 4.23 2.54
CA GLY A 68 -6.52 4.79 3.59
C GLY A 68 -6.37 6.31 3.71
N PRO A 69 -7.42 7.02 4.24
CA PRO A 69 -7.47 8.48 4.26
C PRO A 69 -6.44 9.14 5.19
N HIS A 70 -5.92 8.42 6.18
CA HIS A 70 -4.94 8.93 7.16
C HIS A 70 -3.56 8.26 7.05
N GLY A 71 -3.42 7.25 6.20
CA GLY A 71 -2.19 6.48 5.98
C GLY A 71 -1.61 6.73 4.59
N CYS A 72 -1.70 5.72 3.74
CA CYS A 72 -1.09 5.69 2.41
C CYS A 72 -1.49 6.86 1.50
N ARG A 73 -2.68 7.43 1.66
CA ARG A 73 -3.08 8.65 0.92
C ARG A 73 -2.09 9.79 1.13
N PHE A 74 -1.49 9.92 2.33
CA PHE A 74 -0.48 10.93 2.63
C PHE A 74 0.95 10.41 2.52
N SER A 75 1.23 9.22 2.99
CA SER A 75 2.58 8.66 2.94
C SER A 75 3.03 8.25 1.54
N GLY A 76 2.09 7.83 0.69
CA GLY A 76 2.38 7.19 -0.60
C GLY A 76 2.84 5.74 -0.48
N VAL A 77 2.93 5.16 0.73
CA VAL A 77 3.41 3.79 0.95
C VAL A 77 2.28 2.92 1.52
N PRO A 78 1.99 1.75 0.93
CA PRO A 78 0.93 0.87 1.40
C PRO A 78 1.07 0.51 2.89
N PHE A 79 -0.05 0.53 3.62
CA PHE A 79 -0.12 0.29 5.07
C PHE A 79 0.86 1.11 5.92
N THR A 80 1.28 2.26 5.45
CA THR A 80 2.24 3.12 6.16
C THR A 80 1.66 4.51 6.33
N SER A 81 1.88 5.12 7.48
CA SER A 81 1.54 6.52 7.77
C SER A 81 2.78 7.40 7.79
N GLU A 82 2.60 8.72 7.70
CA GLU A 82 3.72 9.67 7.78
C GLU A 82 4.46 9.59 9.11
N GLU A 83 3.72 9.40 10.22
CA GLU A 83 4.30 9.20 11.55
C GLU A 83 5.38 8.10 11.53
N GLN A 84 5.11 6.99 10.85
CA GLN A 84 6.05 5.87 10.76
C GLN A 84 7.25 6.16 9.86
N LEU A 85 7.05 6.86 8.75
CA LEU A 85 8.15 7.27 7.87
C LEU A 85 9.14 8.21 8.55
N LEU A 86 8.65 9.04 9.48
CA LEU A 86 9.44 10.05 10.19
C LEU A 86 10.03 9.55 11.51
N SER A 87 9.49 8.46 12.07
CA SER A 87 9.89 7.95 13.40
C SER A 87 11.26 7.28 13.44
N GLY A 88 11.82 6.87 12.30
CA GLY A 88 13.02 6.04 12.23
C GLY A 88 12.81 4.59 12.70
N ALA A 89 11.57 4.18 12.97
CA ALA A 89 11.24 2.82 13.44
C ALA A 89 11.17 1.79 12.31
N LEU A 90 11.14 2.24 11.06
CA LEU A 90 11.12 1.36 9.89
C LEU A 90 12.50 1.33 9.22
N PRO A 91 12.85 0.26 8.50
CA PRO A 91 14.10 0.16 7.74
C PRO A 91 14.16 1.06 6.49
N PHE A 92 13.18 1.90 6.30
CA PHE A 92 13.12 2.96 5.30
C PHE A 92 12.49 4.21 5.91
N SER A 93 12.78 5.36 5.34
CA SER A 93 12.27 6.67 5.78
C SER A 93 11.64 7.42 4.62
N GLY A 94 10.97 8.53 4.93
CA GLY A 94 10.35 9.37 3.93
C GLY A 94 10.03 10.76 4.45
N GLY A 95 9.33 11.56 3.63
CA GLY A 95 8.90 12.91 3.94
C GLY A 95 7.42 12.99 4.30
N GLN A 96 7.05 14.07 4.99
CA GLN A 96 5.67 14.45 5.27
C GLN A 96 5.08 15.23 4.09
N SER A 97 3.99 14.76 3.53
CA SER A 97 3.25 15.40 2.43
C SER A 97 2.04 16.23 2.89
N SER A 98 1.54 15.94 4.09
CA SER A 98 0.39 16.64 4.68
C SER A 98 0.76 18.04 5.19
N LEU A 99 -0.22 18.96 5.17
CA LEU A 99 -0.11 20.24 5.86
C LEU A 99 -0.13 20.06 7.37
N GLY A 100 0.48 21.03 8.07
CA GLY A 100 0.53 21.06 9.53
C GLY A 100 1.80 20.46 10.10
N HIS A 101 1.93 20.60 11.45
CA HIS A 101 3.15 20.20 12.18
C HIS A 101 3.09 18.73 12.66
N VAL A 102 1.91 18.14 12.68
CA VAL A 102 1.71 16.76 13.16
C VAL A 102 1.57 15.83 11.97
N PRO A 103 2.47 14.84 11.81
CA PRO A 103 2.36 13.84 10.77
C PRO A 103 1.06 13.03 10.89
N LYS A 104 0.49 12.65 9.76
CA LYS A 104 -0.71 11.79 9.74
C LYS A 104 -0.37 10.39 10.25
N SER A 105 -1.33 9.81 10.98
CA SER A 105 -1.21 8.50 11.61
C SER A 105 -2.45 7.66 11.36
N GLU A 106 -2.27 6.37 11.13
CA GLU A 106 -3.34 5.43 10.86
C GLU A 106 -3.24 4.19 11.76
N TYR A 107 -4.37 3.77 12.34
CA TYR A 107 -4.43 2.64 13.25
C TYR A 107 -4.01 1.31 12.58
N SER A 108 -4.48 1.05 11.37
CA SER A 108 -4.14 -0.17 10.63
C SER A 108 -2.65 -0.30 10.37
N SER A 109 -1.99 0.79 10.02
CA SER A 109 -0.55 0.82 9.76
C SER A 109 0.28 0.50 11.01
N ARG A 110 -0.14 0.96 12.19
CA ARG A 110 0.52 0.62 13.47
C ARG A 110 0.44 -0.88 13.76
N ILE A 111 -0.71 -1.52 13.47
CA ILE A 111 -0.87 -2.97 13.67
C ILE A 111 0.03 -3.73 12.69
N VAL A 112 0.03 -3.33 11.41
CA VAL A 112 0.82 -3.98 10.38
C VAL A 112 2.31 -3.90 10.71
N TRP A 113 2.84 -2.69 10.95
CA TRP A 113 4.27 -2.51 11.22
C TRP A 113 4.68 -2.94 12.62
N GLY A 114 3.78 -2.96 13.60
CA GLY A 114 4.05 -3.56 14.92
C GLY A 114 4.35 -5.07 14.85
N LEU A 115 3.97 -5.73 13.73
CA LEU A 115 4.34 -7.12 13.46
C LEU A 115 5.44 -7.22 12.40
N LEU A 116 5.33 -6.46 11.30
CA LEU A 116 6.13 -6.70 10.09
C LEU A 116 7.47 -5.95 10.11
N ALA A 117 7.72 -5.00 11.01
CA ALA A 117 8.99 -4.29 11.06
C ALA A 117 10.18 -5.25 11.21
N GLU A 118 10.08 -6.24 12.10
CA GLU A 118 11.10 -7.28 12.32
C GLU A 118 11.21 -8.29 11.15
N HIS A 119 10.20 -8.33 10.29
CA HIS A 119 10.12 -9.23 9.12
C HIS A 119 10.22 -8.48 7.79
N PHE A 120 10.69 -7.24 7.80
CA PHE A 120 10.68 -6.37 6.62
C PHE A 120 11.37 -7.00 5.42
N SER A 121 12.52 -7.65 5.60
CA SER A 121 13.26 -8.33 4.53
C SER A 121 12.50 -9.51 3.89
N ARG A 122 11.42 -9.97 4.53
CA ARG A 122 10.63 -11.12 4.12
C ARG A 122 9.32 -10.76 3.43
N VAL A 123 8.92 -9.47 3.46
CA VAL A 123 7.59 -9.04 3.00
C VAL A 123 7.70 -7.81 2.12
N VAL A 124 7.05 -7.85 0.97
CA VAL A 124 6.76 -6.65 0.17
C VAL A 124 5.25 -6.41 0.17
N ILE A 125 4.81 -5.16 0.28
CA ILE A 125 3.39 -4.78 0.34
C ILE A 125 3.03 -3.96 -0.88
N TRP A 126 1.89 -4.29 -1.51
CA TRP A 126 1.29 -3.51 -2.58
C TRP A 126 -0.23 -3.37 -2.39
N SER A 127 -0.85 -2.38 -3.03
CA SER A 127 -2.31 -2.18 -2.99
C SER A 127 -2.99 -2.72 -4.24
N THR A 128 -4.18 -3.29 -4.10
CA THR A 128 -5.05 -3.69 -5.21
C THR A 128 -5.37 -2.49 -6.11
N VAL A 129 -5.79 -1.38 -5.48
CA VAL A 129 -5.99 -0.08 -6.14
C VAL A 129 -4.99 0.89 -5.52
N PRO A 130 -4.03 1.44 -6.28
CA PRO A 130 -2.99 2.31 -5.73
C PRO A 130 -3.46 3.76 -5.47
N LEU A 131 -4.65 4.12 -5.94
CA LEU A 131 -5.29 5.42 -5.77
C LEU A 131 -6.26 5.38 -4.58
N HIS A 132 -6.47 6.54 -3.93
CA HIS A 132 -7.35 6.64 -2.76
C HIS A 132 -8.83 6.75 -3.16
N PRO A 133 -9.67 5.73 -2.87
CA PRO A 133 -11.09 5.74 -3.16
C PRO A 133 -11.86 6.51 -2.06
N HIS A 134 -12.59 7.55 -2.46
CA HIS A 134 -13.37 8.40 -1.55
C HIS A 134 -14.79 8.65 -2.07
N LYS A 135 -15.68 9.15 -1.21
CA LYS A 135 -17.01 9.60 -1.62
C LYS A 135 -16.91 10.96 -2.32
N PRO A 136 -17.80 11.27 -3.26
CA PRO A 136 -17.86 12.59 -3.88
C PRO A 136 -17.86 13.71 -2.83
N ASN A 137 -17.12 14.78 -3.07
CA ASN A 137 -17.02 15.95 -2.20
C ASN A 137 -16.55 15.65 -0.75
N SER A 138 -15.95 14.48 -0.52
CA SER A 138 -15.46 14.09 0.81
C SER A 138 -14.09 13.39 0.71
N PRO A 139 -13.01 14.16 0.45
CA PRO A 139 -11.67 13.62 0.13
C PRO A 139 -11.01 12.86 1.28
N MET A 140 -11.50 13.03 2.52
CA MET A 140 -11.02 12.29 3.70
C MET A 140 -11.92 11.10 4.07
N SER A 141 -12.94 10.82 3.28
CA SER A 141 -13.73 9.58 3.45
C SER A 141 -13.03 8.39 2.78
N ILE A 142 -13.52 7.19 3.07
CA ILE A 142 -13.13 5.99 2.35
C ILE A 142 -14.38 5.26 1.83
N ARG A 143 -14.26 4.64 0.68
CA ARG A 143 -15.23 3.69 0.13
C ARG A 143 -14.52 2.44 -0.36
N THR A 144 -15.23 1.35 -0.49
CA THR A 144 -14.70 0.17 -1.18
C THR A 144 -14.50 0.48 -2.67
N PRO A 145 -13.38 0.11 -3.28
CA PRO A 145 -13.19 0.21 -4.72
C PRO A 145 -14.29 -0.53 -5.49
N SER A 146 -14.73 0.04 -6.59
CA SER A 146 -15.67 -0.60 -7.50
C SER A 146 -15.05 -1.81 -8.21
N VAL A 147 -15.89 -2.67 -8.78
CA VAL A 147 -15.40 -3.84 -9.55
C VAL A 147 -14.57 -3.44 -10.76
N SER A 148 -14.94 -2.32 -11.42
CA SER A 148 -14.19 -1.77 -12.54
C SER A 148 -12.80 -1.27 -12.11
N GLU A 149 -12.71 -0.53 -11.00
CA GLU A 149 -11.43 -0.08 -10.45
C GLU A 149 -10.54 -1.26 -10.03
N ILE A 150 -11.11 -2.30 -9.41
CA ILE A 150 -10.35 -3.51 -9.07
C ILE A 150 -9.81 -4.17 -10.34
N ARG A 151 -10.61 -4.30 -11.40
CA ARG A 151 -10.17 -4.90 -12.66
C ARG A 151 -9.07 -4.06 -13.35
N GLU A 152 -9.22 -2.76 -13.35
CA GLU A 152 -8.27 -1.83 -13.96
C GLU A 152 -6.88 -1.91 -13.30
N TRP A 153 -6.85 -1.97 -11.97
CA TRP A 153 -5.60 -1.83 -11.21
C TRP A 153 -4.98 -3.15 -10.78
N SER A 154 -5.76 -4.21 -10.63
CA SER A 154 -5.28 -5.46 -10.05
C SER A 154 -4.25 -6.21 -10.91
N GLU A 155 -4.10 -5.86 -12.19
CA GLU A 155 -3.02 -6.43 -13.02
C GLU A 155 -1.62 -6.06 -12.51
N LEU A 156 -1.48 -4.94 -11.75
CA LEU A 156 -0.23 -4.57 -11.09
C LEU A 156 0.22 -5.63 -10.09
N ILE A 157 -0.70 -6.40 -9.50
CA ILE A 157 -0.36 -7.54 -8.62
C ILE A 157 0.50 -8.55 -9.38
N THR A 158 0.17 -8.80 -10.66
CA THR A 158 0.96 -9.70 -11.52
C THR A 158 2.35 -9.14 -11.79
N ALA A 159 2.47 -7.81 -12.04
CA ALA A 159 3.76 -7.15 -12.24
C ALA A 159 4.63 -7.25 -10.97
N PHE A 160 4.07 -6.95 -9.80
CA PHE A 160 4.78 -7.09 -8.53
C PHE A 160 5.19 -8.54 -8.24
N LYS A 161 4.28 -9.50 -8.48
CA LYS A 161 4.61 -10.93 -8.32
C LYS A 161 5.74 -11.38 -9.25
N ARG A 162 5.78 -10.87 -10.48
CA ARG A 162 6.84 -11.19 -11.44
C ARG A 162 8.18 -10.58 -11.04
N SER A 163 8.19 -9.32 -10.62
CA SER A 163 9.39 -8.61 -10.24
C SER A 163 10.03 -9.14 -8.96
N PHE A 164 9.22 -9.38 -7.92
CA PHE A 164 9.71 -9.82 -6.60
C PHE A 164 9.77 -11.33 -6.41
N GLN A 165 9.15 -12.12 -7.26
CA GLN A 165 9.11 -13.60 -7.22
C GLN A 165 8.83 -14.19 -5.82
N PRO A 166 7.82 -13.71 -5.09
CA PRO A 166 7.55 -14.13 -3.72
C PRO A 166 7.16 -15.61 -3.67
N ARG A 167 7.54 -16.30 -2.60
CA ARG A 167 7.13 -17.70 -2.37
C ARG A 167 5.62 -17.84 -2.16
N LYS A 168 4.98 -16.83 -1.55
CA LYS A 168 3.55 -16.79 -1.28
C LYS A 168 2.96 -15.42 -1.58
N VAL A 169 1.69 -15.38 -1.91
CA VAL A 169 0.89 -14.17 -1.98
C VAL A 169 -0.14 -14.22 -0.85
N ALA A 170 -0.27 -13.12 -0.11
CA ALA A 170 -1.28 -12.94 0.92
C ALA A 170 -2.20 -11.78 0.58
N ALA A 171 -3.51 -11.98 0.71
CA ALA A 171 -4.52 -10.98 0.44
C ALA A 171 -5.13 -10.48 1.75
N VAL A 172 -4.95 -9.20 2.07
CA VAL A 172 -5.51 -8.57 3.28
C VAL A 172 -6.90 -8.01 2.98
N GLY A 173 -7.91 -8.73 3.45
CA GLY A 173 -9.31 -8.40 3.20
C GLY A 173 -9.86 -8.98 1.89
N ARG A 174 -11.19 -8.88 1.75
CA ARG A 174 -11.92 -9.52 0.64
C ARG A 174 -11.69 -8.86 -0.73
N VAL A 175 -11.39 -7.56 -0.75
CA VAL A 175 -11.09 -6.85 -2.00
C VAL A 175 -9.79 -7.38 -2.61
N ALA A 176 -8.74 -7.50 -1.81
CA ALA A 176 -7.47 -8.06 -2.27
C ALA A 176 -7.59 -9.54 -2.68
N GLU A 177 -8.33 -10.34 -1.92
CA GLU A 177 -8.60 -11.74 -2.27
C GLU A 177 -9.31 -11.86 -3.63
N ARG A 178 -10.34 -11.05 -3.85
CA ARG A 178 -11.05 -11.00 -5.14
C ARG A 178 -10.13 -10.58 -6.29
N ALA A 179 -9.27 -9.58 -6.07
CA ALA A 179 -8.31 -9.13 -7.06
C ALA A 179 -7.34 -10.23 -7.46
N CYS A 180 -6.79 -10.98 -6.51
CA CYS A 180 -5.96 -12.14 -6.79
C CYS A 180 -6.71 -13.19 -7.64
N GLY A 181 -7.97 -13.45 -7.30
CA GLY A 181 -8.82 -14.39 -8.04
C GLY A 181 -9.07 -13.99 -9.51
N LEU A 182 -9.20 -12.68 -9.80
CA LEU A 182 -9.37 -12.18 -11.18
C LEU A 182 -8.17 -12.51 -12.09
N HIS A 183 -6.99 -12.69 -11.53
CA HIS A 183 -5.75 -13.00 -12.26
C HIS A 183 -5.26 -14.43 -12.04
N GLY A 184 -6.10 -15.31 -11.47
CA GLY A 184 -5.71 -16.70 -11.19
C GLY A 184 -4.53 -16.83 -10.21
N ILE A 185 -4.30 -15.83 -9.38
CA ILE A 185 -3.22 -15.81 -8.39
C ILE A 185 -3.69 -16.51 -7.12
N ALA A 186 -3.10 -17.68 -6.83
CA ALA A 186 -3.32 -18.34 -5.55
C ALA A 186 -2.82 -17.46 -4.39
N CYS A 187 -3.66 -17.17 -3.42
CA CYS A 187 -3.31 -16.35 -2.27
C CYS A 187 -3.84 -16.92 -0.96
N THR A 188 -3.18 -16.55 0.15
CA THR A 188 -3.68 -16.81 1.50
C THR A 188 -4.50 -15.62 1.96
N TYR A 189 -5.77 -15.83 2.30
CA TYR A 189 -6.59 -14.78 2.89
C TYR A 189 -6.11 -14.43 4.31
N ILE A 190 -5.92 -13.14 4.56
CA ILE A 190 -5.62 -12.56 5.88
C ILE A 190 -6.71 -11.55 6.24
N ARG A 191 -7.24 -11.63 7.46
CA ARG A 191 -8.24 -10.66 7.94
C ARG A 191 -7.63 -9.26 7.99
N HIS A 192 -8.33 -8.25 7.45
CA HIS A 192 -7.88 -6.86 7.53
C HIS A 192 -7.80 -6.39 9.01
N PRO A 193 -6.75 -5.65 9.42
CA PRO A 193 -6.54 -5.29 10.84
C PRO A 193 -7.59 -4.31 11.39
N SER A 194 -8.32 -3.58 10.55
CA SER A 194 -9.39 -2.68 11.00
C SER A 194 -10.60 -3.41 11.57
N GLN A 195 -11.51 -2.66 12.20
CA GLN A 195 -12.81 -3.15 12.68
C GLN A 195 -12.68 -4.43 13.56
N GLY A 196 -11.81 -4.39 14.55
CA GLY A 196 -11.58 -5.51 15.47
C GLY A 196 -10.75 -6.66 14.91
N GLY A 197 -10.21 -6.52 13.69
CA GLY A 197 -9.45 -7.57 13.02
C GLY A 197 -7.98 -7.70 13.43
N ALA A 198 -7.48 -6.89 14.36
CA ALA A 198 -6.06 -6.82 14.70
C ALA A 198 -5.44 -8.16 15.11
N ASN A 199 -6.08 -8.91 15.99
CA ASN A 199 -5.57 -10.22 16.46
C ASN A 199 -5.62 -11.25 15.32
N ALA A 200 -6.73 -11.32 14.58
CA ALA A 200 -6.83 -12.24 13.45
C ALA A 200 -5.81 -11.94 12.34
N PHE A 201 -5.46 -10.66 12.12
CA PHE A 201 -4.37 -10.26 11.24
C PHE A 201 -3.02 -10.79 11.73
N ARG A 202 -2.68 -10.51 13.01
CA ARG A 202 -1.41 -10.97 13.60
C ARG A 202 -1.28 -12.50 13.52
N ASP A 203 -2.30 -13.23 13.95
CA ASP A 203 -2.32 -14.69 13.92
C ASP A 203 -2.17 -15.25 12.50
N GLY A 204 -2.87 -14.63 11.53
CA GLY A 204 -2.80 -15.03 10.13
C GLY A 204 -1.40 -14.82 9.55
N MET A 205 -0.80 -13.66 9.77
CA MET A 205 0.54 -13.33 9.29
C MET A 205 1.62 -14.17 9.98
N THR A 206 1.54 -14.37 11.30
CA THR A 206 2.50 -15.21 12.03
C THR A 206 2.49 -16.65 11.50
N ARG A 207 1.30 -17.23 11.29
CA ARG A 207 1.17 -18.58 10.69
C ARG A 207 1.71 -18.63 9.26
N LEU A 208 1.52 -17.57 8.48
CA LEU A 208 2.03 -17.51 7.10
C LEU A 208 3.55 -17.47 7.09
N LEU A 209 4.15 -16.57 7.87
CA LEU A 209 5.60 -16.38 7.94
C LEU A 209 6.34 -17.60 8.53
N SER A 210 5.72 -18.34 9.45
CA SER A 210 6.30 -19.57 10.00
C SER A 210 6.32 -20.76 9.00
N ARG A 211 5.51 -20.71 7.95
CA ARG A 211 5.41 -21.79 6.93
C ARG A 211 6.28 -21.57 5.70
N VAL A 212 6.94 -20.44 5.59
CA VAL A 212 7.83 -20.06 4.47
C VAL A 212 9.29 -19.90 4.91
N GLY A 213 9.56 -20.24 6.18
CA GLY A 213 10.91 -20.31 6.77
C GLY A 213 11.54 -21.69 6.60
#